data_5f4d3145e82e40a13a0af9abe989cc4d
#
_entry.id   5f4d3145e82e40a13a0af9abe989cc4d
#
_cell.length_a   1.000
_cell.length_b   1.000
_cell.length_c   1.000
_cell.angle_alpha   90.00
_cell.angle_beta   90.00
_cell.angle_gamma   90.00
#
_symmetry.space_group_name_H-M   'P 1'
#
loop_
_entity.id
_entity.type
_entity.pdbx_description
1 polymer ?
#
loop_
_entity_poly.entity_id
_entity_poly.type
_entity_poly.pdbx_seq_one_letter_code
_entity_poly.pdbx_strand_id
1 'polypeptide(L)'
;MAATVTTRFVQDNSATPWKGSRLISVRPVEYASSSPYRSRNAYRSRAAVRISHTEPAVAFSKRLFDTSAAALALLFFAPLLIAIAIAIKATSRGPVFFRQYRYGYRNQLFKIYKFRSMHVNLGDAAGIQQTVQGDSRVTRVGQILRSTSLDELPQLINVVKGDMSLVGPRPHVPGMLAANMPYEDLVPYYFQRHTARPGITGLAQVSGCRGSTVEPNLAIARIDHDLDYIEKWSLRMDITIIARTVRREFLSGSGF
;
A
#
# COMPACT_ATOMS: atom_id res chain seq x y z
N MET A 1 -21.67 5.01 -33.95
CA MET A 1 -22.18 3.77 -33.33
C MET A 1 -21.40 3.57 -32.04
N ALA A 2 -22.04 3.84 -30.90
CA ALA A 2 -21.41 3.70 -29.58
C ALA A 2 -21.67 2.29 -29.04
N ALA A 3 -20.64 1.54 -28.77
CA ALA A 3 -20.73 0.21 -28.16
C ALA A 3 -20.80 0.39 -26.64
N THR A 4 -21.95 0.04 -26.07
CA THR A 4 -22.18 0.00 -24.61
C THR A 4 -21.54 -1.26 -24.06
N VAL A 5 -20.49 -1.12 -23.25
CA VAL A 5 -19.89 -2.24 -22.52
C VAL A 5 -20.66 -2.44 -21.22
N THR A 6 -21.46 -3.49 -21.17
CA THR A 6 -22.16 -3.92 -19.96
C THR A 6 -21.25 -4.84 -19.15
N THR A 7 -20.71 -4.35 -18.04
CA THR A 7 -19.92 -5.17 -17.10
C THR A 7 -20.88 -5.95 -16.20
N ARG A 8 -20.98 -7.26 -16.41
CA ARG A 8 -21.65 -8.17 -15.47
C ARG A 8 -20.66 -8.56 -14.36
N PHE A 9 -20.94 -8.10 -13.15
CA PHE A 9 -20.33 -8.68 -11.96
C PHE A 9 -20.98 -10.03 -11.66
N VAL A 10 -20.20 -11.10 -11.77
CA VAL A 10 -20.60 -12.41 -11.26
C VAL A 10 -20.09 -12.50 -9.82
N GLN A 11 -21.02 -12.44 -8.85
CA GLN A 11 -20.76 -12.77 -7.46
C GLN A 11 -20.73 -14.30 -7.33
N ASP A 12 -19.54 -14.89 -7.21
CA ASP A 12 -19.41 -16.29 -6.83
C ASP A 12 -19.22 -16.39 -5.32
N ASN A 13 -20.27 -16.83 -4.63
CA ASN A 13 -20.36 -17.04 -3.19
C ASN A 13 -20.06 -18.49 -2.83
N SER A 14 -18.91 -19.04 -3.20
CA SER A 14 -18.48 -20.35 -2.73
C SER A 14 -17.25 -20.23 -1.83
N ALA A 15 -17.51 -20.11 -0.53
CA ALA A 15 -16.50 -20.24 0.52
C ALA A 15 -16.12 -21.72 0.64
N THR A 16 -14.99 -22.13 0.05
CA THR A 16 -14.32 -23.39 0.39
C THR A 16 -12.94 -23.12 0.98
N PRO A 17 -12.58 -23.80 2.10
CA PRO A 17 -11.28 -23.60 2.74
C PRO A 17 -10.17 -24.18 1.88
N TRP A 18 -9.14 -23.38 1.65
CA TRP A 18 -7.98 -23.72 0.83
C TRP A 18 -7.15 -24.83 1.47
N LYS A 19 -7.18 -26.03 0.87
CA LYS A 19 -6.25 -27.13 1.15
C LYS A 19 -5.24 -27.21 0.00
N GLY A 20 -3.95 -27.10 0.34
CA GLY A 20 -2.83 -27.60 -0.45
C GLY A 20 -2.17 -26.61 -1.40
N SER A 21 -0.86 -26.52 -1.26
CA SER A 21 0.10 -25.90 -2.16
C SER A 21 -0.01 -26.47 -3.58
N ARG A 22 -0.74 -25.80 -4.47
CA ARG A 22 -0.60 -26.00 -5.91
C ARG A 22 0.03 -24.75 -6.48
N LEU A 23 1.15 -24.92 -7.15
CA LEU A 23 1.70 -23.93 -8.06
C LEU A 23 0.59 -23.53 -9.03
N ILE A 24 0.09 -22.30 -8.90
CA ILE A 24 -0.80 -21.72 -9.90
C ILE A 24 0.08 -21.44 -11.10
N SER A 25 0.03 -22.35 -12.09
CA SER A 25 0.57 -22.10 -13.40
C SER A 25 -0.26 -20.98 -14.04
N VAL A 26 0.20 -19.76 -13.92
CA VAL A 26 -0.35 -18.65 -14.68
C VAL A 26 0.10 -18.86 -16.11
N ARG A 27 -0.82 -19.24 -17.01
CA ARG A 27 -0.54 -19.26 -18.46
C ARG A 27 -0.07 -17.86 -18.83
N PRO A 28 1.00 -17.73 -19.66
CA PRO A 28 1.37 -16.44 -20.21
C PRO A 28 0.18 -15.90 -21.01
N VAL A 29 -0.38 -14.79 -20.61
CA VAL A 29 -1.31 -14.06 -21.45
C VAL A 29 -0.48 -13.45 -22.57
N GLU A 30 -0.69 -13.88 -23.80
CA GLU A 30 -0.13 -13.24 -24.99
C GLU A 30 -0.68 -11.83 -25.07
N TYR A 31 0.12 -10.87 -24.63
CA TYR A 31 -0.22 -9.46 -24.74
C TYR A 31 -0.11 -9.01 -26.19
N ALA A 32 -1.20 -8.48 -26.70
CA ALA A 32 -1.22 -7.79 -28.00
C ALA A 32 -0.07 -6.77 -28.08
N SER A 33 0.69 -6.82 -29.16
CA SER A 33 1.94 -6.10 -29.42
C SER A 33 1.82 -4.59 -29.59
N SER A 34 0.77 -3.95 -29.07
CA SER A 34 0.41 -2.55 -29.32
C SER A 34 0.53 -1.60 -28.12
N SER A 35 1.17 -2.00 -27.00
CA SER A 35 1.42 -1.05 -25.92
C SER A 35 2.55 -0.08 -26.31
N PRO A 36 2.30 1.25 -26.34
CA PRO A 36 3.32 2.25 -26.68
C PRO A 36 4.46 2.36 -25.65
N TYR A 37 4.34 1.69 -24.51
CA TYR A 37 5.28 1.77 -23.37
C TYR A 37 6.31 0.64 -23.32
N ARG A 38 6.66 0.07 -24.46
CA ARG A 38 7.76 -0.88 -24.57
C ARG A 38 9.11 -0.16 -24.40
N SER A 39 9.53 0.12 -23.18
CA SER A 39 10.92 0.47 -22.92
C SER A 39 11.79 -0.76 -23.23
N ARG A 40 12.77 -0.61 -24.10
CA ARG A 40 13.60 -1.71 -24.67
C ARG A 40 14.42 -2.53 -23.66
N ASN A 41 14.41 -2.21 -22.34
CA ASN A 41 15.36 -2.78 -21.38
C ASN A 41 14.78 -3.39 -20.11
N ALA A 42 13.46 -3.52 -19.90
CA ALA A 42 12.94 -3.91 -18.58
C ALA A 42 11.91 -5.05 -18.54
N TYR A 43 11.43 -5.56 -19.66
CA TYR A 43 10.57 -6.75 -19.64
C TYR A 43 11.41 -8.03 -19.64
N ARG A 44 12.24 -8.22 -18.62
CA ARG A 44 12.53 -9.57 -18.15
C ARG A 44 11.20 -10.08 -17.60
N SER A 45 10.59 -11.04 -18.29
CA SER A 45 9.49 -11.81 -17.73
C SER A 45 9.99 -12.36 -16.39
N ARG A 46 9.60 -11.73 -15.27
CA ARG A 46 9.76 -12.32 -13.96
C ARG A 46 8.75 -13.47 -13.89
N ALA A 47 9.13 -14.59 -14.50
CA ALA A 47 8.46 -15.85 -14.25
C ALA A 47 8.58 -16.09 -12.75
N ALA A 48 7.46 -16.11 -12.03
CA ALA A 48 7.29 -16.36 -10.62
C ALA A 48 8.47 -15.92 -9.72
N VAL A 49 8.18 -15.07 -8.74
CA VAL A 49 9.14 -14.70 -7.68
C VAL A 49 9.73 -15.98 -7.10
N ARG A 50 11.02 -16.25 -7.31
CA ARG A 50 11.72 -17.35 -6.63
C ARG A 50 11.99 -16.90 -5.21
N ILE A 51 11.15 -17.31 -4.27
CA ILE A 51 11.40 -17.10 -2.85
C ILE A 51 12.47 -18.12 -2.44
N SER A 52 13.72 -17.68 -2.39
CA SER A 52 14.86 -18.52 -1.99
C SER A 52 14.99 -18.69 -0.47
N HIS A 53 14.22 -17.94 0.32
CA HIS A 53 14.24 -17.88 1.77
C HIS A 53 12.82 -17.88 2.34
N THR A 54 12.68 -17.87 3.68
CA THR A 54 11.38 -17.81 4.35
C THR A 54 10.60 -16.58 3.90
N GLU A 55 9.37 -16.76 3.44
CA GLU A 55 8.48 -15.65 3.08
C GLU A 55 8.32 -14.68 4.25
N PRO A 56 8.46 -13.35 4.05
CA PRO A 56 8.32 -12.38 5.13
C PRO A 56 6.94 -12.46 5.82
N ALA A 57 5.91 -12.88 5.09
CA ALA A 57 4.56 -12.98 5.63
C ALA A 57 4.39 -14.08 6.68
N VAL A 58 5.18 -15.15 6.64
CA VAL A 58 5.08 -16.30 7.54
C VAL A 58 6.22 -16.40 8.54
N ALA A 59 7.26 -15.58 8.41
CA ALA A 59 8.41 -15.57 9.33
C ALA A 59 7.97 -15.14 10.74
N PHE A 60 8.13 -16.03 11.72
CA PHE A 60 7.78 -15.76 13.12
C PHE A 60 8.58 -14.57 13.69
N SER A 61 9.88 -14.50 13.42
CA SER A 61 10.75 -13.41 13.87
C SER A 61 10.28 -12.05 13.37
N LYS A 62 9.84 -11.98 12.10
CA LYS A 62 9.25 -10.75 11.54
C LYS A 62 7.97 -10.38 12.26
N ARG A 63 7.06 -11.34 12.45
CA ARG A 63 5.78 -11.08 13.11
C ARG A 63 5.97 -10.61 14.55
N LEU A 64 6.86 -11.24 15.29
CA LEU A 64 7.20 -10.85 16.66
C LEU A 64 7.76 -9.42 16.69
N PHE A 65 8.75 -9.12 15.82
CA PHE A 65 9.32 -7.79 15.70
C PHE A 65 8.26 -6.74 15.36
N ASP A 66 7.46 -6.96 14.31
CA ASP A 66 6.43 -6.02 13.87
C ASP A 66 5.41 -5.72 14.98
N THR A 67 4.91 -6.77 15.63
CA THR A 67 3.87 -6.62 16.67
C THR A 67 4.42 -5.90 17.90
N SER A 68 5.61 -6.30 18.38
CA SER A 68 6.23 -5.70 19.56
C SER A 68 6.58 -4.23 19.31
N ALA A 69 7.22 -3.94 18.18
CA ALA A 69 7.61 -2.57 17.85
C ALA A 69 6.39 -1.67 17.60
N ALA A 70 5.33 -2.19 16.95
CA ALA A 70 4.10 -1.43 16.75
C ALA A 70 3.35 -1.17 18.05
N ALA A 71 3.29 -2.15 18.97
CA ALA A 71 2.65 -1.97 20.27
C ALA A 71 3.41 -0.93 21.14
N LEU A 72 4.74 -1.01 21.18
CA LEU A 72 5.57 -0.02 21.87
C LEU A 72 5.42 1.37 21.25
N ALA A 73 5.38 1.48 19.93
CA ALA A 73 5.16 2.76 19.24
C ALA A 73 3.77 3.33 19.55
N LEU A 74 2.70 2.51 19.57
CA LEU A 74 1.36 2.95 19.96
C LEU A 74 1.33 3.47 21.38
N LEU A 75 2.00 2.80 22.32
CA LEU A 75 2.08 3.25 23.71
C LEU A 75 2.87 4.56 23.81
N PHE A 76 4.01 4.66 23.15
CA PHE A 76 4.85 5.86 23.15
C PHE A 76 4.14 7.07 22.54
N PHE A 77 3.46 6.89 21.41
CA PHE A 77 2.74 7.96 20.72
C PHE A 77 1.31 8.17 21.23
N ALA A 78 0.82 7.42 22.24
CA ALA A 78 -0.55 7.53 22.72
C ALA A 78 -0.97 8.98 23.08
N PRO A 79 -0.16 9.78 23.81
CA PRO A 79 -0.53 11.18 24.10
C PRO A 79 -0.70 12.01 22.83
N LEU A 80 0.20 11.84 21.84
CA LEU A 80 0.12 12.53 20.55
C LEU A 80 -1.11 12.10 19.76
N LEU A 81 -1.42 10.79 19.72
CA LEU A 81 -2.59 10.26 19.02
C LEU A 81 -3.90 10.84 19.61
N ILE A 82 -3.98 10.97 20.94
CA ILE A 82 -5.13 11.57 21.63
C ILE A 82 -5.23 13.07 21.28
N ALA A 83 -4.12 13.80 21.32
CA ALA A 83 -4.10 15.22 20.97
C ALA A 83 -4.55 15.46 19.52
N ILE A 84 -4.08 14.64 18.58
CA ILE A 84 -4.51 14.68 17.17
C ILE A 84 -6.01 14.37 17.06
N ALA A 85 -6.51 13.36 17.77
CA ALA A 85 -7.93 13.01 17.77
C ALA A 85 -8.82 14.16 18.26
N ILE A 86 -8.41 14.84 19.32
CA ILE A 86 -9.09 16.03 19.85
C ILE A 86 -9.06 17.16 18.80
N ALA A 87 -7.90 17.46 18.20
CA ALA A 87 -7.76 18.51 17.20
C ALA A 87 -8.67 18.27 15.97
N ILE A 88 -8.76 17.02 15.48
CA ILE A 88 -9.66 16.65 14.39
C ILE A 88 -11.13 16.88 14.78
N LYS A 89 -11.52 16.49 15.98
CA LYS A 89 -12.90 16.66 16.49
C LYS A 89 -13.28 18.12 16.71
N ALA A 90 -12.35 18.92 17.19
CA ALA A 90 -12.56 20.34 17.46
C ALA A 90 -12.67 21.18 16.16
N THR A 91 -12.01 20.73 15.08
CA THR A 91 -11.90 21.53 13.83
C THR A 91 -12.82 21.07 12.70
N SER A 92 -13.37 19.87 12.78
CA SER A 92 -14.25 19.36 11.72
C SER A 92 -15.24 18.29 12.21
N ARG A 93 -16.48 18.33 11.70
CA ARG A 93 -17.53 17.35 12.04
C ARG A 93 -17.21 15.98 11.43
N GLY A 94 -17.53 14.89 12.16
CA GLY A 94 -17.43 13.52 11.69
C GLY A 94 -16.48 12.61 12.50
N PRO A 95 -16.17 11.38 12.04
CA PRO A 95 -15.31 10.43 12.76
C PRO A 95 -13.85 10.89 12.76
N VAL A 96 -13.09 10.50 13.80
CA VAL A 96 -11.64 10.76 13.91
C VAL A 96 -10.86 9.94 12.89
N PHE A 97 -11.24 8.69 12.71
CA PHE A 97 -10.55 7.77 11.81
C PHE A 97 -11.24 7.70 10.44
N PHE A 98 -10.41 7.78 9.41
CA PHE A 98 -10.75 7.35 8.06
C PHE A 98 -10.43 5.87 7.92
N ARG A 99 -11.32 5.12 7.27
CA ARG A 99 -11.18 3.69 7.01
C ARG A 99 -11.49 3.41 5.54
N GLN A 100 -10.63 2.62 4.90
CA GLN A 100 -10.79 2.27 3.49
C GLN A 100 -10.29 0.86 3.24
N TYR A 101 -10.94 0.13 2.33
CA TYR A 101 -10.47 -1.18 1.91
C TYR A 101 -9.21 -1.08 1.07
N ARG A 102 -8.26 -1.96 1.35
CA ARG A 102 -6.99 -2.10 0.66
C ARG A 102 -6.67 -3.57 0.42
N TYR A 103 -5.88 -3.86 -0.62
CA TYR A 103 -5.32 -5.19 -0.79
C TYR A 103 -4.31 -5.49 0.31
N GLY A 104 -4.48 -6.64 0.95
CA GLY A 104 -3.59 -7.21 1.96
C GLY A 104 -2.90 -8.47 1.46
N TYR A 105 -2.40 -9.26 2.41
CA TYR A 105 -1.76 -10.55 2.14
C TYR A 105 -2.72 -11.49 1.40
N ARG A 106 -2.21 -12.16 0.33
CA ARG A 106 -2.99 -13.07 -0.53
C ARG A 106 -4.26 -12.44 -1.11
N ASN A 107 -4.19 -11.17 -1.49
CA ASN A 107 -5.31 -10.40 -2.05
C ASN A 107 -6.52 -10.23 -1.11
N GLN A 108 -6.42 -10.61 0.16
CA GLN A 108 -7.50 -10.40 1.12
C GLN A 108 -7.66 -8.91 1.40
N LEU A 109 -8.89 -8.42 1.32
CA LEU A 109 -9.17 -7.02 1.62
C LEU A 109 -9.21 -6.79 3.13
N PHE A 110 -8.54 -5.73 3.58
CA PHE A 110 -8.61 -5.28 4.97
C PHE A 110 -8.91 -3.78 5.02
N LYS A 111 -9.39 -3.29 6.18
CA LYS A 111 -9.63 -1.86 6.41
C LYS A 111 -8.39 -1.21 7.01
N ILE A 112 -7.75 -0.33 6.24
CA ILE A 112 -6.66 0.51 6.76
C ILE A 112 -7.22 1.59 7.70
N TYR A 113 -6.50 1.90 8.77
CA TYR A 113 -6.81 3.00 9.69
C TYR A 113 -5.90 4.20 9.42
N LYS A 114 -6.50 5.38 9.25
CA LYS A 114 -5.79 6.65 9.19
C LYS A 114 -6.53 7.70 9.99
N PHE A 115 -5.85 8.76 10.41
CA PHE A 115 -6.56 9.95 10.85
C PHE A 115 -7.26 10.62 9.67
N ARG A 116 -8.45 11.14 9.93
CA ARG A 116 -9.17 11.89 8.91
C ARG A 116 -8.46 13.22 8.65
N SER A 117 -8.01 13.40 7.41
CA SER A 117 -7.35 14.61 6.91
C SER A 117 -8.20 15.42 5.93
N MET A 118 -9.38 14.91 5.53
CA MET A 118 -10.28 15.53 4.57
C MET A 118 -11.67 15.76 5.15
N HIS A 119 -12.39 16.73 4.58
CA HIS A 119 -13.81 16.96 4.87
C HIS A 119 -14.64 15.73 4.46
N VAL A 120 -15.58 15.32 5.32
CA VAL A 120 -16.39 14.09 5.08
C VAL A 120 -17.22 14.17 3.81
N ASN A 121 -17.77 15.35 3.53
CA ASN A 121 -18.68 15.56 2.40
C ASN A 121 -17.96 15.69 1.03
N LEU A 122 -16.63 15.81 1.03
CA LEU A 122 -15.82 16.02 -0.17
C LEU A 122 -14.89 14.85 -0.45
N GLY A 123 -14.81 13.86 0.45
CA GLY A 123 -13.93 12.71 0.32
C GLY A 123 -14.37 11.75 -0.79
N ASP A 124 -13.41 11.22 -1.54
CA ASP A 124 -13.63 10.09 -2.43
C ASP A 124 -13.61 8.78 -1.60
N ALA A 125 -14.78 8.20 -1.37
CA ALA A 125 -14.92 6.95 -0.62
C ALA A 125 -14.22 5.77 -1.30
N ALA A 126 -14.14 5.77 -2.64
CA ALA A 126 -13.41 4.76 -3.40
C ALA A 126 -11.89 4.95 -3.31
N GLY A 127 -11.43 6.21 -3.11
CA GLY A 127 -10.01 6.56 -3.00
C GLY A 127 -9.20 6.35 -4.28
N ILE A 128 -9.88 6.33 -5.41
CA ILE A 128 -9.28 6.19 -6.74
C ILE A 128 -8.63 7.52 -7.15
N GLN A 129 -9.31 8.64 -6.81
CA GLN A 129 -8.80 9.97 -7.10
C GLN A 129 -7.63 10.31 -6.19
N GLN A 130 -6.45 10.40 -6.77
CA GLN A 130 -5.24 10.80 -6.04
C GLN A 130 -5.36 12.23 -5.53
N THR A 131 -4.85 12.47 -4.32
CA THR A 131 -4.78 13.81 -3.74
C THR A 131 -3.65 14.58 -4.40
N VAL A 132 -3.91 15.84 -4.76
CA VAL A 132 -2.92 16.76 -5.32
C VAL A 132 -2.52 17.82 -4.30
N GLN A 133 -1.41 18.52 -4.55
CA GLN A 133 -1.01 19.62 -3.69
C GLN A 133 -2.04 20.76 -3.76
N GLY A 134 -2.43 21.31 -2.60
CA GLY A 134 -3.48 22.33 -2.54
C GLY A 134 -4.92 21.82 -2.68
N ASP A 135 -5.14 20.52 -2.55
CA ASP A 135 -6.46 19.90 -2.67
C ASP A 135 -7.45 20.47 -1.65
N SER A 136 -8.52 21.12 -2.14
CA SER A 136 -9.56 21.80 -1.33
C SER A 136 -10.33 20.87 -0.38
N ARG A 137 -10.25 19.56 -0.61
CA ARG A 137 -10.86 18.54 0.26
C ARG A 137 -10.14 18.41 1.61
N VAL A 138 -8.87 18.84 1.68
CA VAL A 138 -8.01 18.66 2.86
C VAL A 138 -8.30 19.75 3.89
N THR A 139 -8.52 19.36 5.16
CA THR A 139 -8.70 20.31 6.28
C THR A 139 -7.38 20.96 6.66
N ARG A 140 -7.40 22.12 7.37
CA ARG A 140 -6.18 22.77 7.90
C ARG A 140 -5.35 21.84 8.77
N VAL A 141 -5.99 21.12 9.71
CA VAL A 141 -5.33 20.09 10.52
C VAL A 141 -4.84 18.95 9.64
N GLY A 142 -5.64 18.54 8.65
CA GLY A 142 -5.27 17.52 7.67
C GLY A 142 -4.02 17.85 6.87
N GLN A 143 -3.78 19.11 6.53
CA GLN A 143 -2.55 19.55 5.84
C GLN A 143 -1.31 19.25 6.70
N ILE A 144 -1.36 19.61 7.99
CA ILE A 144 -0.26 19.33 8.94
C ILE A 144 -0.05 17.83 9.07
N LEU A 145 -1.12 17.06 9.26
CA LEU A 145 -1.04 15.60 9.42
C LEU A 145 -0.41 14.94 8.19
N ARG A 146 -0.78 15.38 6.98
CA ARG A 146 -0.26 14.81 5.72
C ARG A 146 1.18 15.22 5.44
N SER A 147 1.53 16.49 5.69
CA SER A 147 2.91 16.96 5.49
C SER A 147 3.92 16.31 6.47
N THR A 148 3.43 15.81 7.61
CA THR A 148 4.23 15.12 8.63
C THR A 148 4.03 13.61 8.62
N SER A 149 3.20 13.06 7.71
CA SER A 149 2.79 11.64 7.68
C SER A 149 2.16 11.12 8.98
N LEU A 150 1.75 12.01 9.89
CA LEU A 150 1.11 11.65 11.17
C LEU A 150 -0.30 11.07 10.97
N ASP A 151 -0.94 11.36 9.83
CA ASP A 151 -2.23 10.75 9.47
C ASP A 151 -2.13 9.22 9.33
N GLU A 152 -0.95 8.67 9.06
CA GLU A 152 -0.72 7.25 8.89
C GLU A 152 -0.39 6.49 10.20
N LEU A 153 -0.13 7.19 11.33
CA LEU A 153 0.18 6.53 12.61
C LEU A 153 -0.86 5.49 13.07
N PRO A 154 -2.19 5.68 12.88
CA PRO A 154 -3.17 4.67 13.25
C PRO A 154 -3.02 3.33 12.51
N GLN A 155 -2.23 3.24 11.41
CA GLN A 155 -1.91 1.97 10.76
C GLN A 155 -1.11 1.02 11.68
N LEU A 156 -0.45 1.52 12.72
CA LEU A 156 0.16 0.68 13.75
C LEU A 156 -0.87 -0.28 14.39
N ILE A 157 -2.14 0.11 14.47
CA ILE A 157 -3.24 -0.77 14.90
C ILE A 157 -3.41 -1.94 13.91
N ASN A 158 -3.31 -1.68 12.60
CA ASN A 158 -3.36 -2.75 11.59
C ASN A 158 -2.16 -3.70 11.72
N VAL A 159 -0.98 -3.18 12.09
CA VAL A 159 0.19 -4.03 12.32
C VAL A 159 -0.03 -4.95 13.53
N VAL A 160 -0.50 -4.41 14.65
CA VAL A 160 -0.80 -5.22 15.85
C VAL A 160 -1.87 -6.27 15.54
N LYS A 161 -2.92 -5.93 14.79
CA LYS A 161 -3.97 -6.86 14.35
C LYS A 161 -3.47 -7.96 13.39
N GLY A 162 -2.38 -7.74 12.66
CA GLY A 162 -1.84 -8.67 11.69
C GLY A 162 -2.26 -8.43 10.25
N ASP A 163 -3.05 -7.39 10.00
CA ASP A 163 -3.44 -6.99 8.65
C ASP A 163 -2.24 -6.44 7.87
N MET A 164 -1.30 -5.79 8.60
CA MET A 164 -0.11 -5.13 8.06
C MET A 164 1.18 -5.55 8.78
N SER A 165 2.29 -5.12 8.23
CA SER A 165 3.66 -5.16 8.74
C SER A 165 4.19 -3.73 8.88
N LEU A 166 5.24 -3.51 9.66
CA LEU A 166 5.95 -2.22 9.66
C LEU A 166 6.58 -1.96 8.29
N VAL A 167 7.23 -2.96 7.72
CA VAL A 167 7.90 -2.90 6.41
C VAL A 167 7.30 -3.91 5.46
N GLY A 168 6.93 -3.45 4.25
CA GLY A 168 6.35 -4.27 3.19
C GLY A 168 5.86 -3.43 2.01
N PRO A 169 5.28 -4.04 0.99
CA PRO A 169 4.64 -3.35 -0.12
C PRO A 169 3.55 -2.38 0.35
N ARG A 170 3.51 -1.15 -0.18
CA ARG A 170 2.46 -0.19 0.22
C ARG A 170 1.07 -0.70 -0.21
N PRO A 171 0.05 -0.70 0.69
CA PRO A 171 -1.28 -1.23 0.36
C PRO A 171 -2.02 -0.32 -0.64
N HIS A 172 -2.44 -0.90 -1.77
CA HIS A 172 -3.20 -0.21 -2.81
C HIS A 172 -4.71 -0.40 -2.63
N VAL A 173 -5.50 0.58 -3.09
CA VAL A 173 -6.96 0.42 -3.22
C VAL A 173 -7.27 -0.54 -4.38
N PRO A 174 -8.36 -1.32 -4.28
CA PRO A 174 -8.87 -2.04 -5.45
C PRO A 174 -9.16 -1.09 -6.61
N GLY A 175 -8.73 -1.45 -7.82
CA GLY A 175 -8.90 -0.62 -9.01
C GLY A 175 -8.02 0.64 -9.06
N MET A 176 -6.91 0.66 -8.30
CA MET A 176 -5.96 1.78 -8.36
C MET A 176 -5.41 1.96 -9.76
N LEU A 177 -5.45 3.20 -10.25
CA LEU A 177 -4.91 3.53 -11.56
C LEU A 177 -3.41 3.85 -11.51
N ALA A 178 -2.71 3.43 -12.57
CA ALA A 178 -1.34 3.82 -12.88
C ALA A 178 -1.25 4.12 -14.37
N ALA A 179 -0.66 5.24 -14.75
CA ALA A 179 -0.62 5.69 -16.14
C ALA A 179 -2.02 5.70 -16.82
N ASN A 180 -3.05 6.09 -16.08
CA ASN A 180 -4.46 6.13 -16.51
C ASN A 180 -5.09 4.77 -16.86
N MET A 181 -4.49 3.66 -16.45
CA MET A 181 -5.04 2.31 -16.59
C MET A 181 -4.96 1.54 -15.26
N PRO A 182 -5.71 0.44 -15.06
CA PRO A 182 -5.56 -0.41 -13.89
C PRO A 182 -4.10 -0.87 -13.70
N TYR A 183 -3.63 -0.91 -12.44
CA TYR A 183 -2.25 -1.32 -12.16
C TYR A 183 -1.93 -2.74 -12.65
N GLU A 184 -2.89 -3.64 -12.55
CA GLU A 184 -2.81 -5.02 -13.02
C GLU A 184 -2.66 -5.12 -14.56
N ASP A 185 -3.20 -4.16 -15.30
CA ASP A 185 -3.07 -4.09 -16.76
C ASP A 185 -1.70 -3.50 -17.17
N LEU A 186 -1.20 -2.53 -16.40
CA LEU A 186 0.13 -1.95 -16.62
C LEU A 186 1.25 -2.94 -16.26
N VAL A 187 1.06 -3.71 -15.18
CA VAL A 187 2.08 -4.61 -14.61
C VAL A 187 1.49 -6.02 -14.45
N PRO A 188 1.68 -6.94 -15.41
CA PRO A 188 1.06 -8.28 -15.40
C PRO A 188 1.37 -9.13 -14.15
N TYR A 189 2.47 -8.84 -13.46
CA TYR A 189 2.88 -9.52 -12.22
C TYR A 189 2.51 -8.72 -10.95
N TYR A 190 1.64 -7.73 -11.05
CA TYR A 190 1.23 -6.84 -9.97
C TYR A 190 0.82 -7.59 -8.70
N PHE A 191 0.01 -8.64 -8.83
CA PHE A 191 -0.52 -9.37 -7.67
C PHE A 191 0.53 -10.21 -6.92
N GLN A 192 1.72 -10.44 -7.50
CA GLN A 192 2.81 -11.16 -6.80
C GLN A 192 3.30 -10.40 -5.56
N ARG A 193 3.16 -9.08 -5.52
CA ARG A 193 3.49 -8.26 -4.35
C ARG A 193 2.64 -8.58 -3.11
N HIS A 194 1.49 -9.21 -3.29
CA HIS A 194 0.59 -9.60 -2.20
C HIS A 194 0.96 -10.94 -1.55
N THR A 195 2.10 -11.52 -1.89
CA THR A 195 2.71 -12.65 -1.15
C THR A 195 3.38 -12.18 0.15
N ALA A 196 3.54 -10.87 0.37
CA ALA A 196 3.91 -10.29 1.64
C ALA A 196 2.74 -9.49 2.25
N ARG A 197 2.77 -9.29 3.60
CA ARG A 197 1.86 -8.33 4.23
C ARG A 197 2.22 -6.92 3.79
N PRO A 198 1.21 -6.06 3.54
CA PRO A 198 1.48 -4.66 3.23
C PRO A 198 2.16 -3.94 4.40
N GLY A 199 3.05 -3.00 4.08
CA GLY A 199 3.81 -2.23 5.06
C GLY A 199 3.32 -0.80 5.24
N ILE A 200 3.63 -0.20 6.40
CA ILE A 200 3.54 1.25 6.63
C ILE A 200 4.61 1.93 5.77
N THR A 201 5.81 1.39 5.77
CA THR A 201 6.91 1.77 4.86
C THR A 201 7.38 0.57 4.04
N GLY A 202 8.22 0.80 3.04
CA GLY A 202 8.72 -0.25 2.17
C GLY A 202 9.90 0.18 1.31
N LEU A 203 10.55 -0.79 0.66
CA LEU A 203 11.73 -0.54 -0.18
C LEU A 203 11.44 0.47 -1.28
N ALA A 204 10.30 0.35 -1.98
CA ALA A 204 9.88 1.30 -3.01
C ALA A 204 9.82 2.75 -2.49
N GLN A 205 9.27 2.94 -1.28
CA GLN A 205 9.11 4.26 -0.68
C GLN A 205 10.46 4.91 -0.38
N VAL A 206 11.41 4.16 0.23
CA VAL A 206 12.74 4.68 0.56
C VAL A 206 13.68 4.79 -0.65
N SER A 207 13.34 4.13 -1.77
CA SER A 207 14.06 4.21 -3.05
C SER A 207 13.56 5.35 -3.96
N GLY A 208 12.66 6.22 -3.47
CA GLY A 208 12.19 7.38 -4.23
C GLY A 208 10.94 7.13 -5.08
N CYS A 209 10.39 5.91 -5.11
CA CYS A 209 9.16 5.60 -5.84
C CYS A 209 7.90 5.95 -5.02
N ARG A 210 7.87 7.13 -4.35
CA ARG A 210 6.73 7.66 -3.58
C ARG A 210 5.96 8.67 -4.43
N GLY A 211 4.67 8.86 -4.15
CA GLY A 211 3.84 9.89 -4.81
C GLY A 211 3.03 9.37 -5.98
N SER A 212 2.85 10.20 -7.00
CA SER A 212 1.96 9.95 -8.14
C SER A 212 2.30 8.66 -8.90
N THR A 213 1.27 8.02 -9.44
CA THR A 213 1.37 6.84 -10.32
C THR A 213 1.09 7.17 -11.79
N VAL A 214 1.08 8.46 -12.12
CA VAL A 214 0.80 8.93 -13.50
C VAL A 214 1.94 8.54 -14.45
N GLU A 215 3.19 8.59 -13.96
CA GLU A 215 4.36 8.23 -14.75
C GLU A 215 4.55 6.69 -14.74
N PRO A 216 4.47 6.03 -15.94
CA PRO A 216 4.46 4.57 -16.04
C PRO A 216 5.73 3.90 -15.49
N ASN A 217 6.91 4.47 -15.77
CA ASN A 217 8.18 3.88 -15.34
C ASN A 217 8.32 3.90 -13.82
N LEU A 218 7.88 4.96 -13.15
CA LEU A 218 7.85 5.04 -11.68
C LEU A 218 6.83 4.06 -11.08
N ALA A 219 5.68 3.90 -11.73
CA ALA A 219 4.67 2.93 -11.30
C ALA A 219 5.19 1.49 -11.42
N ILE A 220 5.86 1.14 -12.52
CA ILE A 220 6.47 -0.18 -12.72
C ILE A 220 7.62 -0.39 -11.71
N ALA A 221 8.54 0.57 -11.58
CA ALA A 221 9.66 0.49 -10.65
C ALA A 221 9.21 0.29 -9.20
N ARG A 222 8.05 0.85 -8.81
CA ARG A 222 7.46 0.63 -7.49
C ARG A 222 7.15 -0.84 -7.25
N ILE A 223 6.52 -1.50 -8.22
CA ILE A 223 6.19 -2.93 -8.10
C ILE A 223 7.46 -3.78 -8.12
N ASP A 224 8.45 -3.42 -8.96
CA ASP A 224 9.74 -4.12 -9.00
C ASP A 224 10.48 -4.04 -7.65
N HIS A 225 10.51 -2.88 -7.00
CA HIS A 225 11.07 -2.74 -5.65
C HIS A 225 10.28 -3.52 -4.60
N ASP A 226 8.95 -3.61 -4.72
CA ASP A 226 8.15 -4.43 -3.82
C ASP A 226 8.51 -5.92 -3.95
N LEU A 227 8.75 -6.41 -5.18
CA LEU A 227 9.18 -7.78 -5.43
C LEU A 227 10.62 -8.02 -4.99
N ASP A 228 11.53 -7.07 -5.23
CA ASP A 228 12.91 -7.13 -4.75
C ASP A 228 12.97 -7.25 -3.22
N TYR A 229 12.09 -6.52 -2.51
CA TYR A 229 11.96 -6.65 -1.06
C TYR A 229 11.53 -8.07 -0.65
N ILE A 230 10.54 -8.64 -1.32
CA ILE A 230 10.03 -9.98 -1.01
C ILE A 230 11.08 -11.05 -1.26
N GLU A 231 11.81 -10.95 -2.39
CA GLU A 231 12.85 -11.91 -2.77
C GLU A 231 14.07 -11.88 -1.85
N LYS A 232 14.46 -10.68 -1.40
CA LYS A 232 15.72 -10.46 -0.65
C LYS A 232 15.47 -10.17 0.83
N TRP A 233 14.25 -10.40 1.30
CA TRP A 233 13.86 -10.03 2.65
C TRP A 233 14.82 -10.58 3.72
N SER A 234 15.10 -9.73 4.69
CA SER A 234 15.75 -10.07 5.95
C SER A 234 15.35 -9.06 7.02
N LEU A 235 15.40 -9.46 8.29
CA LEU A 235 15.10 -8.54 9.40
C LEU A 235 16.05 -7.33 9.42
N ARG A 236 17.32 -7.53 9.03
CA ARG A 236 18.29 -6.43 8.87
C ARG A 236 17.84 -5.43 7.80
N MET A 237 17.23 -5.91 6.71
CA MET A 237 16.67 -5.06 5.66
C MET A 237 15.50 -4.24 6.20
N ASP A 238 14.62 -4.83 7.00
CA ASP A 238 13.52 -4.11 7.66
C ASP A 238 14.04 -2.97 8.53
N ILE A 239 15.00 -3.25 9.41
CA ILE A 239 15.60 -2.23 10.28
C ILE A 239 16.23 -1.10 9.45
N THR A 240 16.91 -1.44 8.35
CA THR A 240 17.51 -0.46 7.45
C THR A 240 16.46 0.42 6.77
N ILE A 241 15.34 -0.18 6.30
CA ILE A 241 14.24 0.56 5.68
C ILE A 241 13.57 1.48 6.70
N ILE A 242 13.32 1.01 7.92
CA ILE A 242 12.77 1.83 9.01
C ILE A 242 13.68 3.02 9.31
N ALA A 243 14.98 2.78 9.48
CA ALA A 243 15.95 3.84 9.75
C ALA A 243 16.00 4.90 8.61
N ARG A 244 15.97 4.46 7.34
CA ARG A 244 15.89 5.36 6.19
C ARG A 244 14.58 6.15 6.15
N THR A 245 13.46 5.53 6.51
CA THR A 245 12.16 6.20 6.58
C THR A 245 12.18 7.30 7.64
N VAL A 246 12.59 6.96 8.87
CA VAL A 246 12.70 7.92 9.98
C VAL A 246 13.61 9.09 9.59
N ARG A 247 14.80 8.80 9.07
CA ARG A 247 15.73 9.84 8.61
C ARG A 247 15.11 10.76 7.57
N ARG A 248 14.39 10.19 6.59
CA ARG A 248 13.75 10.98 5.51
C ARG A 248 12.62 11.86 6.03
N GLU A 249 11.74 11.32 6.87
CA GLU A 249 10.62 12.08 7.44
C GLU A 249 11.12 13.24 8.33
N PHE A 250 12.17 13.00 9.15
CA PHE A 250 12.74 14.05 10.02
C PHE A 250 13.61 15.07 9.29
N LEU A 251 14.38 14.68 8.24
CA LEU A 251 15.34 15.57 7.59
C LEU A 251 14.77 16.28 6.36
N SER A 252 13.78 15.71 5.67
CA SER A 252 13.29 16.29 4.41
C SER A 252 11.90 16.89 4.51
N GLY A 253 11.14 16.67 5.59
CA GLY A 253 9.75 17.17 5.73
C GLY A 253 8.87 16.77 4.55
N SER A 254 9.15 15.66 3.89
CA SER A 254 8.58 15.30 2.60
C SER A 254 7.33 14.43 2.71
N GLY A 255 6.44 14.76 3.64
CA GLY A 255 5.05 14.38 3.54
C GLY A 255 4.40 15.25 2.45
N PHE A 256 4.29 14.75 1.21
CA PHE A 256 3.85 15.45 0.00
C PHE A 256 4.89 16.33 -0.64
#